data_025e2200f56785440c68cfc5fe0d59dd
#
_entry.id   025e2200f56785440c68cfc5fe0d59dd
#
_cell.length_a   1.000
_cell.length_b   1.000
_cell.length_c   1.000
_cell.angle_alpha   90.00
_cell.angle_beta   90.00
_cell.angle_gamma   90.00
#
_symmetry.space_group_name_H-M   'P 1'
#
loop_
_entity.id
_entity.type
_entity.pdbx_description
1 polymer ?
#
loop_
_entity_poly.entity_id
_entity_poly.type
_entity_poly.pdbx_seq_one_letter_code
_entity_poly.pdbx_strand_id
1 'polypeptide(L)'
;MATHRHSGSYAVNNPLLILQTLDRRLDHQVELTLYGRAAMALGFPSHESRHETTQDVDAIIPLGQLDDLRADEQFWAARDATNAELAKQGLYLTHLFTEMDVFLLPDWLNRRVSIPQTFAHLKLFRPAAVDLILTKMMRGADREDLSDI
;
A
#
# COMPACT_ATOMS: atom_id res chain seq x y z
N MET A 1 -19.74 -16.64 -15.69
CA MET A 1 -19.42 -16.53 -15.35
C MET A 1 -19.03 -16.67 -14.88
N ALA A 2 -19.08 -16.68 -14.69
CA ALA A 2 -18.74 -16.65 -14.17
C ALA A 2 -18.36 -16.92 -13.60
N THR A 3 -18.35 -17.00 -13.41
CA THR A 3 -18.06 -17.07 -12.86
C THR A 3 -17.57 -17.41 -12.44
N HIS A 4 -17.45 -17.51 -12.24
CA HIS A 4 -17.03 -17.62 -11.65
C HIS A 4 -16.55 -17.82 -11.04
N ARG A 5 -16.55 -18.06 -10.87
CA ARG A 5 -16.22 -18.04 -10.14
C ARG A 5 -15.85 -18.43 -9.43
N HIS A 6 -15.66 -18.49 -9.03
CA HIS A 6 -15.30 -18.48 -8.24
C HIS A 6 -14.90 -18.50 -7.53
N SER A 7 -14.58 -18.91 -7.11
CA SER A 7 -14.33 -18.78 -6.26
C SER A 7 -13.77 -18.45 -5.65
N GLY A 8 -13.54 -18.79 -5.34
CA GLY A 8 -12.93 -18.37 -4.23
C GLY A 8 -12.25 -17.32 -4.41
N SER A 9 -11.86 -17.56 -5.22
CA SER A 9 -11.44 -16.66 -5.49
C SER A 9 -11.89 -15.57 -5.32
N TYR A 10 -12.74 -15.65 -5.39
CA TYR A 10 -13.33 -14.66 -4.78
C TYR A 10 -12.58 -14.22 -3.65
N ALA A 11 -11.38 -14.54 -3.58
CA ALA A 11 -10.53 -14.07 -2.57
C ALA A 11 -10.61 -12.58 -2.52
N VAL A 12 -11.07 -12.09 -1.44
CA VAL A 12 -11.09 -10.69 -1.15
C VAL A 12 -9.64 -10.22 -1.05
N ASN A 13 -9.26 -9.24 -1.87
CA ASN A 13 -7.97 -8.59 -1.73
C ASN A 13 -8.27 -7.10 -1.54
N ASN A 14 -8.39 -6.70 -0.27
CA ASN A 14 -8.75 -5.35 0.07
C ASN A 14 -7.72 -4.31 -0.38
N PRO A 15 -6.40 -4.53 -0.18
CA PRO A 15 -5.44 -3.57 -0.70
C PRO A 15 -5.56 -3.34 -2.20
N LEU A 16 -5.79 -4.40 -2.97
CA LEU A 16 -5.95 -4.28 -4.42
C LEU A 16 -7.20 -3.45 -4.75
N LEU A 17 -8.31 -3.71 -4.07
CA LEU A 17 -9.55 -2.96 -4.30
C LEU A 17 -9.37 -1.47 -3.98
N ILE A 18 -8.72 -1.15 -2.87
CA ILE A 18 -8.46 0.23 -2.48
C ILE A 18 -7.64 0.93 -3.56
N LEU A 19 -6.57 0.29 -4.02
CA LEU A 19 -5.68 0.89 -5.01
C LEU A 19 -6.30 0.97 -6.40
N GLN A 20 -7.11 -0.01 -6.79
CA GLN A 20 -7.86 0.06 -8.05
C GLN A 20 -8.85 1.24 -8.03
N THR A 21 -9.50 1.46 -6.90
CA THR A 21 -10.45 2.56 -6.77
C THR A 21 -9.73 3.90 -6.85
N LEU A 22 -8.60 4.02 -6.17
CA LEU A 22 -7.78 5.23 -6.27
C LEU A 22 -7.30 5.48 -7.69
N ASP A 23 -6.82 4.43 -8.36
CA ASP A 23 -6.29 4.54 -9.71
C ASP A 23 -7.33 5.10 -10.70
N ARG A 24 -8.57 4.64 -10.57
CA ARG A 24 -9.65 5.13 -11.45
C ARG A 24 -9.96 6.60 -11.25
N ARG A 25 -9.61 7.16 -10.10
CA ARG A 25 -9.91 8.55 -9.76
C ARG A 25 -8.75 9.50 -10.01
N LEU A 26 -7.58 8.96 -10.32
CA LEU A 26 -6.42 9.77 -10.66
C LEU A 26 -6.47 10.16 -12.14
N ASP A 27 -5.97 11.34 -12.46
CA ASP A 27 -5.87 11.81 -13.84
C ASP A 27 -4.42 11.96 -14.30
N HIS A 28 -3.46 11.54 -13.49
CA HIS A 28 -2.04 11.60 -13.80
C HIS A 28 -1.29 10.54 -13.01
N GLN A 29 -0.05 10.29 -13.42
CA GLN A 29 0.75 9.25 -12.78
C GLN A 29 1.18 9.66 -11.37
N VAL A 30 1.02 8.74 -10.43
CA VAL A 30 1.45 8.92 -9.05
C VAL A 30 2.20 7.66 -8.62
N GLU A 31 3.38 7.83 -8.02
CA GLU A 31 4.10 6.74 -7.39
C GLU A 31 3.66 6.59 -5.93
N LEU A 32 3.45 5.37 -5.49
CA LEU A 32 3.25 5.06 -4.08
C LEU A 32 4.18 3.93 -3.68
N THR A 33 4.86 4.10 -2.56
CA THR A 33 5.66 3.04 -1.96
C THR A 33 4.84 2.43 -0.83
N LEU A 34 4.33 1.23 -1.05
CA LEU A 34 3.46 0.58 -0.08
C LEU A 34 4.25 0.13 1.15
N TYR A 35 3.56 0.07 2.28
CA TYR A 35 4.14 -0.27 3.56
C TYR A 35 3.18 -1.22 4.29
N GLY A 36 3.68 -1.95 5.28
CA GLY A 36 2.85 -2.81 6.10
C GLY A 36 2.20 -3.95 5.34
N ARG A 37 0.98 -4.29 5.73
CA ARG A 37 0.29 -5.46 5.18
C ARG A 37 -0.06 -5.34 3.71
N ALA A 38 -0.32 -4.13 3.23
CA ALA A 38 -0.55 -3.92 1.80
C ALA A 38 0.68 -4.27 0.99
N ALA A 39 1.88 -3.91 1.47
CA ALA A 39 3.13 -4.29 0.81
C ALA A 39 3.30 -5.81 0.79
N MET A 40 2.89 -6.49 1.88
CA MET A 40 2.96 -7.94 1.94
C MET A 40 1.98 -8.59 0.97
N ALA A 41 0.76 -8.07 0.90
CA ALA A 41 -0.28 -8.65 0.06
C ALA A 41 0.01 -8.51 -1.43
N LEU A 42 0.57 -7.39 -1.85
CA LEU A 42 0.74 -7.07 -3.27
C LEU A 42 2.19 -7.19 -3.74
N GLY A 43 3.14 -7.13 -2.83
CA GLY A 43 4.56 -7.06 -3.17
C GLY A 43 5.28 -8.40 -3.20
N PHE A 44 4.66 -9.47 -2.74
CA PHE A 44 5.30 -10.77 -2.65
C PHE A 44 4.41 -11.85 -3.25
N PRO A 45 4.97 -12.79 -4.02
CA PRO A 45 4.17 -13.84 -4.64
C PRO A 45 3.61 -14.85 -3.63
N SER A 46 4.31 -15.05 -2.51
CA SER A 46 3.82 -15.89 -1.43
C SER A 46 3.57 -15.03 -0.22
N HIS A 47 2.32 -14.88 0.17
CA HIS A 47 1.93 -14.10 1.34
C HIS A 47 0.79 -14.80 2.05
N GLU A 48 0.55 -14.43 3.29
CA GLU A 48 -0.56 -14.98 4.06
C GLU A 48 -1.86 -14.29 3.65
N SER A 49 -2.95 -15.06 3.58
CA SER A 49 -4.25 -14.52 3.18
C SER A 49 -4.74 -13.42 4.11
N ARG A 50 -4.29 -13.40 5.37
CA ARG A 50 -4.65 -12.32 6.29
C ARG A 50 -4.19 -10.94 5.82
N HIS A 51 -3.13 -10.89 5.01
CA HIS A 51 -2.66 -9.62 4.46
C HIS A 51 -3.65 -9.06 3.43
N GLU A 52 -4.37 -9.94 2.74
CA GLU A 52 -5.38 -9.54 1.75
C GLU A 52 -6.66 -9.02 2.40
N THR A 53 -6.87 -9.30 3.68
CA THR A 53 -8.06 -8.86 4.41
C THR A 53 -7.81 -7.62 5.26
N THR A 54 -6.61 -7.05 5.19
CA THR A 54 -6.36 -5.79 5.89
C THR A 54 -7.29 -4.70 5.36
N GLN A 55 -7.76 -3.83 6.25
CA GLN A 55 -8.71 -2.79 5.89
C GLN A 55 -8.05 -1.49 5.49
N ASP A 56 -6.74 -1.40 5.66
CA ASP A 56 -6.00 -0.16 5.42
C ASP A 56 -4.90 -0.40 4.41
N VAL A 57 -4.63 0.63 3.62
CA VAL A 57 -3.41 0.70 2.83
C VAL A 57 -2.57 1.83 3.40
N ASP A 58 -1.33 1.53 3.71
CA ASP A 58 -0.36 2.50 4.21
C ASP A 58 0.77 2.64 3.19
N ALA A 59 1.33 3.82 3.10
CA ALA A 59 2.42 4.09 2.17
C ALA A 59 3.48 4.97 2.83
N ILE A 60 4.69 4.87 2.31
CA ILE A 60 5.81 5.72 2.72
C ILE A 60 6.05 6.74 1.60
N ILE A 61 6.15 8.00 1.96
CA ILE A 61 6.46 9.05 1.00
C ILE A 61 7.94 9.39 1.14
N PRO A 62 8.74 9.09 0.11
CA PRO A 62 10.14 9.50 0.11
C PRO A 62 10.28 11.02 0.24
N LEU A 63 11.32 11.47 0.93
CA LEU A 63 11.51 12.92 1.14
C LEU A 63 11.57 13.68 -0.17
N GLY A 64 12.18 13.09 -1.20
CA GLY A 64 12.27 13.73 -2.52
C GLY A 64 10.93 13.87 -3.24
N GLN A 65 9.90 13.13 -2.81
CA GLN A 65 8.56 13.17 -3.39
C GLN A 65 7.60 14.04 -2.55
N LEU A 66 7.99 14.38 -1.34
CA LEU A 66 7.05 14.91 -0.35
C LEU A 66 6.41 16.23 -0.76
N ASP A 67 7.21 17.18 -1.25
CA ASP A 67 6.68 18.49 -1.61
C ASP A 67 5.73 18.39 -2.81
N ASP A 68 6.10 17.61 -3.82
CA ASP A 68 5.26 17.45 -4.99
C ASP A 68 3.93 16.78 -4.62
N LEU A 69 3.98 15.79 -3.77
CA LEU A 69 2.75 15.11 -3.36
C LEU A 69 1.87 16.01 -2.50
N ARG A 70 2.46 16.78 -1.60
CA ARG A 70 1.69 17.73 -0.77
C ARG A 70 0.96 18.76 -1.62
N ALA A 71 1.56 19.18 -2.73
CA ALA A 71 0.98 20.17 -3.63
C ALA A 71 0.00 19.56 -4.63
N ASP A 72 -0.11 18.24 -4.68
CA ASP A 72 -0.92 17.53 -5.68
C ASP A 72 -2.38 17.45 -5.23
N GLU A 73 -3.13 18.51 -5.49
CA GLU A 73 -4.53 18.59 -5.04
C GLU A 73 -5.40 17.50 -5.63
N GLN A 74 -5.14 17.08 -6.86
CA GLN A 74 -5.91 16.03 -7.51
C GLN A 74 -5.71 14.68 -6.83
N PHE A 75 -4.48 14.39 -6.40
CA PHE A 75 -4.21 13.18 -5.64
C PHE A 75 -5.02 13.14 -4.34
N TRP A 76 -5.01 14.22 -3.59
CA TRP A 76 -5.72 14.27 -2.31
C TRP A 76 -7.23 14.19 -2.49
N ALA A 77 -7.76 14.83 -3.54
CA ALA A 77 -9.17 14.71 -3.85
C ALA A 77 -9.52 13.28 -4.24
N ALA A 78 -8.68 12.62 -5.01
CA ALA A 78 -8.86 11.22 -5.39
C ALA A 78 -8.81 10.30 -4.16
N ARG A 79 -7.87 10.56 -3.24
CA ARG A 79 -7.76 9.81 -1.99
C ARG A 79 -9.02 9.95 -1.15
N ASP A 80 -9.50 11.17 -0.98
CA ASP A 80 -10.70 11.42 -0.18
C ASP A 80 -11.93 10.77 -0.80
N ALA A 81 -12.07 10.84 -2.12
CA ALA A 81 -13.18 10.21 -2.82
C ALA A 81 -13.12 8.68 -2.72
N THR A 82 -11.91 8.10 -2.79
CA THR A 82 -11.72 6.67 -2.61
C THR A 82 -12.18 6.24 -1.22
N ASN A 83 -11.74 6.96 -0.19
CA ASN A 83 -12.12 6.64 1.17
C ASN A 83 -13.63 6.79 1.40
N ALA A 84 -14.24 7.80 0.79
CA ALA A 84 -15.69 7.99 0.89
C ALA A 84 -16.46 6.85 0.23
N GLU A 85 -16.01 6.41 -0.95
CA GLU A 85 -16.65 5.31 -1.67
C GLU A 85 -16.56 4.00 -0.91
N LEU A 86 -15.41 3.72 -0.29
CA LEU A 86 -15.15 2.43 0.36
C LEU A 86 -15.47 2.43 1.85
N ALA A 87 -15.91 3.54 2.41
CA ALA A 87 -16.19 3.66 3.84
C ALA A 87 -17.22 2.65 4.31
N LYS A 88 -18.21 2.32 3.48
CA LYS A 88 -19.24 1.34 3.81
C LYS A 88 -18.67 -0.05 4.03
N GLN A 89 -17.53 -0.33 3.42
CA GLN A 89 -16.83 -1.60 3.56
C GLN A 89 -15.75 -1.53 4.62
N GLY A 90 -15.54 -0.36 5.23
CA GLY A 90 -14.52 -0.16 6.25
C GLY A 90 -13.10 -0.15 5.67
N LEU A 91 -12.94 0.22 4.41
CA LEU A 91 -11.66 0.18 3.72
C LEU A 91 -11.16 1.60 3.50
N TYR A 92 -9.87 1.81 3.75
CA TYR A 92 -9.29 3.15 3.72
C TYR A 92 -7.85 3.13 3.22
N LEU A 93 -7.48 4.19 2.49
CA LEU A 93 -6.08 4.57 2.31
C LEU A 93 -5.76 5.56 3.42
N THR A 94 -5.12 5.09 4.50
CA THR A 94 -5.08 5.86 5.74
C THR A 94 -3.77 6.57 6.03
N HIS A 95 -2.68 5.84 6.15
CA HIS A 95 -1.45 6.43 6.64
C HIS A 95 -0.46 6.64 5.51
N LEU A 96 -0.12 7.91 5.29
CA LEU A 96 0.91 8.30 4.35
C LEU A 96 2.08 8.81 5.18
N PHE A 97 2.93 7.89 5.60
CA PHE A 97 4.10 8.21 6.43
C PHE A 97 5.16 8.87 5.58
N THR A 98 5.91 9.80 6.16
CA THR A 98 7.16 10.22 5.53
C THR A 98 8.26 9.24 5.93
N GLU A 99 9.35 9.21 5.17
CA GLU A 99 10.45 8.30 5.53
C GLU A 99 11.09 8.65 6.88
N MET A 100 10.77 9.81 7.44
CA MET A 100 11.24 10.18 8.78
C MET A 100 10.43 9.50 9.89
N ASP A 101 9.26 8.96 9.56
CA ASP A 101 8.36 8.36 10.54
C ASP A 101 8.59 6.86 10.71
N VAL A 102 9.45 6.27 9.89
CA VAL A 102 9.70 4.82 9.92
C VAL A 102 11.21 4.56 9.95
N PHE A 103 11.56 3.33 10.33
CA PHE A 103 12.98 2.93 10.40
C PHE A 103 13.35 2.22 9.10
N LEU A 104 14.24 2.86 8.35
CA LEU A 104 14.70 2.34 7.07
C LEU A 104 16.22 2.45 7.02
N LEU A 105 16.87 1.49 6.38
CA LEU A 105 18.32 1.51 6.21
C LEU A 105 18.71 2.60 5.22
N PRO A 106 19.96 3.12 5.31
CA PRO A 106 20.46 4.01 4.26
C PRO A 106 20.31 3.36 2.88
N ASP A 107 20.05 4.16 1.87
CA ASP A 107 19.84 3.72 0.48
C ASP A 107 18.61 2.84 0.26
N TRP A 108 17.67 2.81 1.20
CA TRP A 108 16.45 2.02 1.06
C TRP A 108 15.71 2.35 -0.25
N LEU A 109 15.75 3.61 -0.64
CA LEU A 109 15.05 4.07 -1.83
C LEU A 109 15.57 3.36 -3.09
N ASN A 110 16.89 3.16 -3.17
CA ASN A 110 17.51 2.48 -4.31
C ASN A 110 17.24 0.97 -4.29
N ARG A 111 16.84 0.42 -3.16
CA ARG A 111 16.51 -1.00 -3.04
C ARG A 111 15.03 -1.28 -3.22
N ARG A 112 14.20 -0.27 -3.46
CA ARG A 112 12.77 -0.50 -3.66
C ARG A 112 12.52 -1.46 -4.80
N VAL A 113 11.48 -2.26 -4.65
CA VAL A 113 11.06 -3.23 -5.65
C VAL A 113 9.76 -2.77 -6.26
N SER A 114 9.68 -2.78 -7.58
CA SER A 114 8.45 -2.46 -8.30
C SER A 114 7.43 -3.57 -8.10
N ILE A 115 6.20 -3.20 -7.78
CA ILE A 115 5.10 -4.16 -7.67
C ILE A 115 4.48 -4.33 -9.06
N PRO A 116 4.36 -5.57 -9.56
CA PRO A 116 3.99 -5.81 -10.96
C PRO A 116 2.49 -5.72 -11.24
N GLN A 117 1.75 -4.91 -10.51
CA GLN A 117 0.35 -4.66 -10.80
C GLN A 117 0.23 -3.61 -11.91
N THR A 118 -0.69 -3.84 -12.84
CA THR A 118 -0.87 -2.93 -13.95
C THR A 118 -2.02 -1.97 -13.64
N PHE A 119 -1.68 -0.69 -13.51
CA PHE A 119 -2.64 0.38 -13.29
C PHE A 119 -2.47 1.45 -14.37
N ALA A 120 -3.53 2.23 -14.59
CA ALA A 120 -3.47 3.31 -15.57
C ALA A 120 -2.59 4.46 -15.10
N HIS A 121 -2.61 4.78 -13.81
CA HIS A 121 -1.93 5.94 -13.25
C HIS A 121 -1.02 5.63 -12.09
N LEU A 122 -1.34 4.62 -11.27
CA LEU A 122 -0.51 4.28 -10.12
C LEU A 122 0.70 3.45 -10.54
N LYS A 123 1.84 3.83 -10.01
CA LYS A 123 3.05 3.04 -10.08
C LYS A 123 3.44 2.67 -8.67
N LEU A 124 3.42 1.38 -8.38
CA LEU A 124 3.58 0.89 -7.03
C LEU A 124 4.97 0.33 -6.80
N PHE A 125 5.50 0.62 -5.63
CA PHE A 125 6.76 0.07 -5.14
C PHE A 125 6.56 -0.46 -3.72
N ARG A 126 7.51 -1.23 -3.26
CA ARG A 126 7.64 -1.58 -1.85
C ARG A 126 9.10 -1.48 -1.44
N PRO A 127 9.38 -1.27 -0.15
CA PRO A 127 10.76 -1.41 0.32
C PRO A 127 11.24 -2.84 0.12
N ALA A 128 12.55 -3.03 0.05
CA ALA A 128 13.11 -4.37 0.04
C ALA A 128 12.72 -5.11 1.32
N ALA A 129 12.72 -6.46 1.26
CA ALA A 129 12.31 -7.27 2.40
C ALA A 129 13.09 -6.92 3.66
N VAL A 130 14.40 -6.64 3.54
CA VAL A 130 15.23 -6.30 4.69
C VAL A 130 14.74 -5.03 5.39
N ASP A 131 14.32 -4.02 4.60
CA ASP A 131 13.82 -2.78 5.18
C ASP A 131 12.48 -2.98 5.87
N LEU A 132 11.59 -3.80 5.28
CA LEU A 132 10.30 -4.10 5.90
C LEU A 132 10.46 -4.88 7.20
N ILE A 133 11.36 -5.85 7.23
CA ILE A 133 11.64 -6.63 8.43
C ILE A 133 12.21 -5.73 9.53
N LEU A 134 13.18 -4.89 9.17
CA LEU A 134 13.79 -3.97 10.13
C LEU A 134 12.73 -3.05 10.76
N THR A 135 11.85 -2.50 9.94
CA THR A 135 10.80 -1.61 10.45
C THR A 135 9.91 -2.33 11.46
N LYS A 136 9.51 -3.56 11.16
CA LYS A 136 8.69 -4.33 12.09
C LYS A 136 9.43 -4.63 13.38
N MET A 137 10.70 -4.98 13.30
CA MET A 137 11.51 -5.24 14.49
C MET A 137 11.66 -4.00 15.36
N MET A 138 11.83 -2.83 14.75
CA MET A 138 11.96 -1.58 15.48
C MET A 138 10.65 -1.12 16.12
N ARG A 139 9.51 -1.58 15.59
CA ARG A 139 8.20 -1.36 16.20
C ARG A 139 7.85 -2.45 17.21
N GLY A 140 8.75 -3.33 17.49
CA GLY A 140 8.54 -4.64 18.09
C GLY A 140 8.01 -4.69 19.50
N ALA A 141 7.67 -3.56 20.11
CA ALA A 141 6.90 -3.58 21.36
C ALA A 141 5.46 -4.01 21.14
N ASP A 142 4.99 -3.96 19.91
CA ASP A 142 3.62 -4.32 19.55
C ASP A 142 3.57 -5.81 19.19
N ARG A 143 2.71 -6.56 19.89
CA ARG A 143 2.57 -8.00 19.66
C ARG A 143 2.09 -8.32 18.24
N GLU A 144 1.25 -7.47 17.68
CA GLU A 144 0.75 -7.63 16.34
C GLU A 144 1.90 -7.59 15.33
N ASP A 145 2.79 -6.62 15.49
CA ASP A 145 3.95 -6.51 14.61
C ASP A 145 4.87 -7.71 14.75
N LEU A 146 5.08 -8.19 15.96
CA LEU A 146 5.91 -9.37 16.20
C LEU A 146 5.31 -10.60 15.53
N SER A 147 4.01 -10.75 15.53
CA SER A 147 3.36 -11.91 14.90
C SER A 147 3.45 -11.88 13.37
N ASP A 148 3.70 -10.71 12.79
CA ASP A 148 3.82 -10.55 11.34
C ASP A 148 5.25 -10.81 10.83
N ILE A 149 6.21 -10.91 11.72
CA ILE A 149 7.59 -11.23 11.34
C ILE A 149 7.77 -12.75 11.04
#